data_0d4cc320cb7ecb4f716798ed828efd18
#
_entry.id   0d4cc320cb7ecb4f716798ed828efd18
#
_cell.length_a   1.000
_cell.length_b   1.000
_cell.length_c   1.000
_cell.angle_alpha   90.00
_cell.angle_beta   90.00
_cell.angle_gamma   90.00
#
_symmetry.space_group_name_H-M   'P 1'
#
loop_
_entity.id
_entity.type
_entity.pdbx_description
1 polymer ?
#
loop_
_entity_poly.entity_id
_entity_poly.type
_entity_poly.pdbx_seq_one_letter_code
_entity_poly.pdbx_strand_id
1 'polypeptide(L)'
;IHRDPTVMKDTNRADDGKDRLSNGHYIEDTANHFVYILNEEYKPIETALITMKSTQKKKSRLWNTMMMSKKMEGSKGFFTPPTWATVYRLTSIQEENSKGKWYGWAINFERFLDQPTDSDTRKVTQGGSESSKKMDIANKVDYSEDGIKDAVVVETKKSEAVSKDSDFENGTVPF
;
A
#
# COMPACT_ATOMS: atom_id res chain seq x y z
N ILE A 1 -4.05 13.79 -3.02
CA ILE A 1 -3.54 14.58 -4.18
C ILE A 1 -3.37 13.70 -5.43
N HIS A 2 -3.41 12.38 -5.29
CA HIS A 2 -3.12 11.50 -6.42
C HIS A 2 -4.16 11.70 -7.54
N ARG A 3 -3.69 12.28 -8.65
CA ARG A 3 -4.48 12.58 -9.86
C ARG A 3 -5.71 13.49 -9.63
N ASP A 4 -5.65 14.36 -8.63
CA ASP A 4 -6.64 15.40 -8.51
C ASP A 4 -6.63 16.26 -9.79
N PRO A 5 -7.76 16.37 -10.52
CA PRO A 5 -7.81 17.10 -11.78
C PRO A 5 -7.41 18.58 -11.62
N THR A 6 -7.70 19.19 -10.46
CA THR A 6 -7.35 20.57 -10.16
C THR A 6 -5.84 20.76 -10.06
N VAL A 7 -5.19 19.89 -9.28
CA VAL A 7 -3.73 19.89 -9.14
C VAL A 7 -3.05 19.58 -10.48
N MET A 8 -3.58 18.63 -11.24
CA MET A 8 -3.03 18.28 -12.56
C MET A 8 -3.11 19.40 -13.57
N LYS A 9 -4.19 20.20 -13.56
CA LYS A 9 -4.34 21.37 -14.44
C LYS A 9 -3.37 22.49 -14.09
N ASP A 10 -3.04 22.65 -12.82
CA ASP A 10 -2.09 23.69 -12.35
C ASP A 10 -0.62 23.23 -12.43
N THR A 11 -0.38 21.99 -12.85
CA THR A 11 0.97 21.42 -12.90
C THR A 11 1.65 21.72 -14.23
N ASN A 12 2.82 22.37 -14.16
CA ASN A 12 3.68 22.65 -15.32
C ASN A 12 5.03 21.93 -15.18
N ARG A 13 5.53 21.42 -16.29
CA ARG A 13 6.87 20.82 -16.36
C ARG A 13 7.92 21.93 -16.50
N ALA A 14 8.81 22.04 -15.51
CA ALA A 14 9.91 22.99 -15.55
C ALA A 14 11.10 22.46 -16.38
N ASP A 15 12.04 23.34 -16.76
CA ASP A 15 13.21 23.01 -17.58
C ASP A 15 14.15 22.02 -16.89
N ASP A 16 14.13 21.98 -15.53
CA ASP A 16 14.87 21.00 -14.73
C ASP A 16 14.22 19.59 -14.77
N GLY A 17 13.13 19.42 -15.52
CA GLY A 17 12.40 18.16 -15.64
C GLY A 17 11.50 17.82 -14.44
N LYS A 18 11.27 18.75 -13.53
CA LYS A 18 10.39 18.59 -12.38
C LYS A 18 9.03 19.21 -12.61
N ASP A 19 8.01 18.59 -12.05
CA ASP A 19 6.65 19.10 -12.10
C ASP A 19 6.44 20.12 -10.96
N ARG A 20 5.89 21.29 -11.29
CA ARG A 20 5.66 22.39 -10.34
C ARG A 20 4.26 22.95 -10.52
N LEU A 21 3.69 23.41 -9.41
CA LEU A 21 2.46 24.21 -9.41
C LEU A 21 2.77 25.64 -9.87
N SER A 22 1.74 26.40 -10.24
CA SER A 22 1.83 27.82 -10.59
C SER A 22 2.48 28.69 -9.51
N ASN A 23 2.32 28.29 -8.23
CA ASN A 23 2.99 28.94 -7.08
C ASN A 23 4.45 28.54 -6.90
N GLY A 24 5.04 27.73 -7.81
CA GLY A 24 6.43 27.29 -7.80
C GLY A 24 6.71 26.07 -6.92
N HIS A 25 5.75 25.55 -6.18
CA HIS A 25 5.94 24.35 -5.38
C HIS A 25 6.20 23.13 -6.24
N TYR A 26 7.19 22.32 -5.80
CA TYR A 26 7.55 21.08 -6.46
C TYR A 26 6.55 19.97 -6.15
N ILE A 27 6.12 19.26 -7.19
CA ILE A 27 5.28 18.08 -7.06
C ILE A 27 6.12 16.83 -7.32
N GLU A 28 6.09 15.90 -6.38
CA GLU A 28 6.72 14.60 -6.55
C GLU A 28 5.66 13.49 -6.54
N ASP A 29 5.63 12.73 -7.64
CA ASP A 29 4.77 11.56 -7.73
C ASP A 29 5.41 10.40 -6.96
N THR A 30 4.76 9.95 -5.90
CA THR A 30 5.21 8.90 -5.00
C THR A 30 4.26 7.70 -5.03
N ALA A 31 4.79 6.51 -4.84
CA ALA A 31 4.02 5.30 -4.61
C ALA A 31 4.18 4.89 -3.14
N ASN A 32 3.06 4.79 -2.44
CA ASN A 32 3.01 4.41 -1.03
C ASN A 32 2.51 2.97 -0.90
N HIS A 33 3.26 2.15 -0.17
CA HIS A 33 2.91 0.78 0.14
C HIS A 33 2.77 0.62 1.65
N PHE A 34 1.57 0.33 2.11
CA PHE A 34 1.31 -0.06 3.49
C PHE A 34 1.63 -1.54 3.64
N VAL A 35 2.53 -1.85 4.55
CA VAL A 35 3.03 -3.22 4.74
C VAL A 35 3.03 -3.61 6.21
N TYR A 36 2.96 -4.91 6.47
CA TYR A 36 3.31 -5.49 7.75
C TYR A 36 4.73 -6.04 7.69
N ILE A 37 5.55 -5.65 8.66
CA ILE A 37 6.86 -6.27 8.87
C ILE A 37 6.63 -7.55 9.64
N LEU A 38 7.18 -8.65 9.13
CA LEU A 38 7.06 -9.98 9.72
C LEU A 38 8.41 -10.41 10.29
N ASN A 39 8.38 -11.21 11.37
CA ASN A 39 9.57 -11.88 11.89
C ASN A 39 9.90 -13.15 11.07
N GLU A 40 10.91 -13.89 11.49
CA GLU A 40 11.36 -15.14 10.83
C GLU A 40 10.30 -16.24 10.86
N GLU A 41 9.35 -16.18 11.80
CA GLU A 41 8.20 -17.09 11.90
C GLU A 41 6.99 -16.62 11.10
N TYR A 42 7.14 -15.56 10.30
CA TYR A 42 6.07 -14.90 9.54
C TYR A 42 4.94 -14.32 10.41
N LYS A 43 5.24 -13.94 11.66
CA LYS A 43 4.30 -13.24 12.54
C LYS A 43 4.46 -11.73 12.38
N PRO A 44 3.36 -10.95 12.37
CA PRO A 44 3.43 -9.50 12.24
C PRO A 44 4.06 -8.88 13.50
N ILE A 45 5.09 -8.04 13.30
CA ILE A 45 5.77 -7.28 14.36
C ILE A 45 5.20 -5.87 14.41
N GLU A 46 5.15 -5.19 13.26
CA GLU A 46 4.71 -3.80 13.15
C GLU A 46 4.17 -3.48 11.76
N THR A 47 3.55 -2.31 11.62
CA THR A 47 3.14 -1.74 10.35
C THR A 47 4.13 -0.70 9.88
N ALA A 48 4.36 -0.63 8.57
CA ALA A 48 5.23 0.37 7.98
C ALA A 48 4.64 0.95 6.69
N LEU A 49 5.06 2.17 6.38
CA LEU A 49 4.79 2.82 5.11
C LEU A 49 6.09 2.89 4.29
N ILE A 50 6.12 2.20 3.16
CA ILE A 50 7.24 2.27 2.22
C ILE A 50 6.88 3.25 1.12
N THR A 51 7.55 4.40 1.10
CA THR A 51 7.38 5.42 0.09
C THR A 51 8.44 5.26 -0.99
N MET A 52 8.01 5.03 -2.22
CA MET A 52 8.88 4.88 -3.38
C MET A 52 8.68 6.04 -4.36
N LYS A 53 9.76 6.79 -4.59
CA LYS A 53 9.77 7.96 -5.46
C LYS A 53 10.89 7.88 -6.50
N SER A 54 10.85 8.74 -7.50
CA SER A 54 11.89 8.85 -8.52
C SER A 54 12.25 7.47 -9.13
N THR A 55 13.50 7.04 -9.08
CA THR A 55 13.97 5.74 -9.62
C THR A 55 13.29 4.55 -8.96
N GLN A 56 12.95 4.64 -7.67
CA GLN A 56 12.29 3.57 -6.92
C GLN A 56 10.82 3.36 -7.35
N LYS A 57 10.20 4.35 -7.97
CA LYS A 57 8.84 4.22 -8.50
C LYS A 57 8.74 3.11 -9.57
N LYS A 58 9.80 2.88 -10.34
CA LYS A 58 9.88 1.75 -11.27
C LYS A 58 9.84 0.41 -10.53
N LYS A 59 10.50 0.32 -9.36
CA LYS A 59 10.46 -0.87 -8.49
C LYS A 59 9.06 -1.11 -7.93
N SER A 60 8.36 -0.05 -7.52
CA SER A 60 6.96 -0.13 -7.09
C SER A 60 6.05 -0.72 -8.17
N ARG A 61 6.18 -0.27 -9.41
CA ARG A 61 5.40 -0.83 -10.53
C ARG A 61 5.71 -2.31 -10.75
N LEU A 62 6.99 -2.69 -10.71
CA LEU A 62 7.39 -4.09 -10.83
C LEU A 62 6.82 -4.93 -9.68
N TRP A 63 6.84 -4.43 -8.45
CA TRP A 63 6.25 -5.10 -7.30
C TRP A 63 4.76 -5.35 -7.48
N ASN A 64 4.00 -4.33 -7.90
CA ASN A 64 2.57 -4.48 -8.19
C ASN A 64 2.33 -5.52 -9.31
N THR A 65 3.16 -5.52 -10.36
CA THR A 65 3.07 -6.51 -11.43
C THR A 65 3.34 -7.92 -10.90
N MET A 66 4.35 -8.09 -10.05
CA MET A 66 4.62 -9.39 -9.41
C MET A 66 3.42 -9.86 -8.58
N MET A 67 2.83 -9.00 -7.76
CA MET A 67 1.65 -9.35 -6.96
C MET A 67 0.49 -9.81 -7.82
N MET A 68 0.23 -9.11 -8.93
CA MET A 68 -0.87 -9.46 -9.85
C MET A 68 -0.60 -10.72 -10.68
N SER A 69 0.67 -11.03 -10.95
CA SER A 69 1.06 -12.21 -11.74
C SER A 69 1.05 -13.50 -10.95
N LYS A 70 1.14 -13.44 -9.62
CA LYS A 70 1.13 -14.63 -8.77
C LYS A 70 -0.23 -15.31 -8.79
N LYS A 71 -0.21 -16.63 -8.91
CA LYS A 71 -1.40 -17.47 -8.90
C LYS A 71 -1.30 -18.51 -7.80
N MET A 72 -2.42 -18.77 -7.17
CA MET A 72 -2.60 -19.87 -6.22
C MET A 72 -3.63 -20.83 -6.79
N GLU A 73 -3.47 -22.11 -6.49
CA GLU A 73 -4.46 -23.12 -6.81
C GLU A 73 -5.53 -23.18 -5.72
N GLY A 74 -6.77 -23.12 -6.11
CA GLY A 74 -7.92 -23.25 -5.23
C GLY A 74 -8.89 -24.34 -5.74
N SER A 75 -9.92 -24.61 -4.99
CA SER A 75 -10.93 -25.65 -5.33
C SER A 75 -11.63 -25.43 -6.68
N LYS A 76 -11.64 -24.22 -7.19
CA LYS A 76 -12.26 -23.83 -8.49
C LYS A 76 -11.23 -23.50 -9.58
N GLY A 77 -9.95 -23.83 -9.36
CA GLY A 77 -8.85 -23.54 -10.28
C GLY A 77 -7.93 -22.43 -9.78
N PHE A 78 -7.09 -21.91 -10.68
CA PHE A 78 -6.11 -20.87 -10.33
C PHE A 78 -6.76 -19.51 -10.14
N PHE A 79 -6.37 -18.81 -9.09
CA PHE A 79 -6.81 -17.42 -8.80
C PHE A 79 -5.64 -16.54 -8.39
N THR A 80 -5.81 -15.21 -8.51
CA THR A 80 -4.84 -14.25 -8.01
C THR A 80 -5.13 -14.00 -6.53
N PRO A 81 -4.20 -14.32 -5.62
CA PRO A 81 -4.40 -14.09 -4.21
C PRO A 81 -4.46 -12.59 -3.91
N PRO A 82 -5.15 -12.18 -2.85
CA PRO A 82 -5.13 -10.79 -2.40
C PRO A 82 -3.72 -10.39 -1.97
N THR A 83 -3.39 -9.11 -2.09
CA THR A 83 -2.04 -8.59 -1.81
C THR A 83 -1.57 -8.87 -0.39
N TRP A 84 -2.48 -8.87 0.58
CA TRP A 84 -2.18 -9.16 1.98
C TRP A 84 -1.81 -10.63 2.26
N ALA A 85 -2.05 -11.53 1.30
CA ALA A 85 -1.71 -12.94 1.41
C ALA A 85 -0.33 -13.28 0.80
N THR A 86 0.44 -12.28 0.37
CA THR A 86 1.74 -12.47 -0.28
C THR A 86 2.86 -11.86 0.56
N VAL A 87 3.93 -12.61 0.74
CA VAL A 87 5.13 -12.18 1.47
C VAL A 87 6.26 -11.89 0.49
N TYR A 88 6.93 -10.78 0.72
CA TYR A 88 8.08 -10.34 -0.06
C TYR A 88 9.26 -10.04 0.84
N ARG A 89 10.44 -10.43 0.39
CA ARG A 89 11.71 -10.04 1.01
C ARG A 89 12.24 -8.80 0.32
N LEU A 90 12.45 -7.76 1.11
CA LEU A 90 13.05 -6.52 0.64
C LEU A 90 14.49 -6.44 1.15
N THR A 91 15.42 -6.19 0.23
CA THR A 91 16.84 -5.99 0.55
C THR A 91 17.32 -4.70 -0.09
N SER A 92 18.33 -4.07 0.51
CA SER A 92 18.99 -2.90 -0.04
C SER A 92 20.10 -3.34 -1.00
N ILE A 93 20.09 -2.79 -2.21
CA ILE A 93 21.15 -3.00 -3.21
C ILE A 93 21.72 -1.67 -3.65
N GLN A 94 23.03 -1.64 -3.94
CA GLN A 94 23.66 -0.47 -4.55
C GLN A 94 23.32 -0.43 -6.04
N GLU A 95 22.85 0.72 -6.48
CA GLU A 95 22.56 1.04 -7.89
C GLU A 95 23.44 2.22 -8.32
N GLU A 96 23.77 2.31 -9.59
CA GLU A 96 24.54 3.42 -10.13
C GLU A 96 24.11 3.81 -11.54
N ASN A 97 24.35 5.06 -11.89
CA ASN A 97 24.28 5.57 -13.26
C ASN A 97 25.31 6.69 -13.46
N SER A 98 25.27 7.37 -14.60
CA SER A 98 26.15 8.49 -14.91
C SER A 98 26.06 9.68 -13.94
N LYS A 99 25.01 9.77 -13.11
CA LYS A 99 24.78 10.84 -12.12
C LYS A 99 25.25 10.48 -10.72
N GLY A 100 25.60 9.20 -10.45
CA GLY A 100 26.07 8.78 -9.13
C GLY A 100 25.58 7.41 -8.69
N LYS A 101 25.87 7.11 -7.43
CA LYS A 101 25.52 5.86 -6.77
C LYS A 101 24.48 6.10 -5.67
N TRP A 102 23.55 5.16 -5.51
CA TRP A 102 22.55 5.20 -4.44
C TRP A 102 22.17 3.78 -4.02
N TYR A 103 21.44 3.68 -2.92
CA TYR A 103 20.84 2.41 -2.50
C TYR A 103 19.37 2.36 -2.91
N GLY A 104 18.95 1.24 -3.45
CA GLY A 104 17.58 0.98 -3.86
C GLY A 104 17.07 -0.35 -3.32
N TRP A 105 15.77 -0.57 -3.43
CA TRP A 105 15.14 -1.82 -3.03
C TRP A 105 15.29 -2.90 -4.10
N ALA A 106 15.73 -4.09 -3.68
CA ALA A 106 15.46 -5.33 -4.39
C ALA A 106 14.29 -6.02 -3.71
N ILE A 107 13.26 -6.38 -4.48
CA ILE A 107 12.01 -6.93 -3.99
C ILE A 107 11.84 -8.31 -4.58
N ASN A 108 11.83 -9.32 -3.73
CA ASN A 108 11.72 -10.72 -4.14
C ASN A 108 10.49 -11.34 -3.50
N PHE A 109 9.71 -12.07 -4.30
CA PHE A 109 8.64 -12.88 -3.76
C PHE A 109 9.24 -13.99 -2.88
N GLU A 110 8.68 -14.19 -1.70
CA GLU A 110 9.14 -15.21 -0.77
C GLU A 110 8.15 -16.37 -0.69
N ARG A 111 6.91 -16.11 -0.29
CA ARG A 111 5.88 -17.15 -0.18
C ARG A 111 4.48 -16.56 -0.12
N PHE A 112 3.49 -17.42 -0.15
CA PHE A 112 2.11 -17.09 0.25
C PHE A 112 1.91 -17.36 1.75
N LEU A 113 0.94 -16.65 2.36
CA LEU A 113 0.44 -16.94 3.71
C LEU A 113 -0.66 -18.00 3.61
N ASP A 114 -0.32 -19.22 3.21
CA ASP A 114 -1.25 -20.32 2.90
C ASP A 114 -1.19 -21.48 3.89
N GLN A 115 -0.21 -21.48 4.78
CA GLN A 115 -0.05 -22.54 5.78
C GLN A 115 -1.07 -22.39 6.92
N PRO A 116 -1.47 -23.48 7.59
CA PRO A 116 -2.35 -23.42 8.77
C PRO A 116 -1.81 -22.50 9.87
N THR A 117 -0.48 -22.48 10.05
CA THR A 117 0.23 -21.61 11.01
C THR A 117 0.10 -20.11 10.70
N ASP A 118 -0.31 -19.75 9.49
CA ASP A 118 -0.45 -18.36 9.06
C ASP A 118 -1.83 -17.76 9.38
N SER A 119 -2.76 -18.54 9.97
CA SER A 119 -4.15 -18.11 10.16
C SER A 119 -4.27 -16.77 10.90
N ASP A 120 -3.51 -16.58 11.96
CA ASP A 120 -3.55 -15.35 12.76
C ASP A 120 -2.90 -14.18 12.01
N THR A 121 -1.79 -14.42 11.33
CA THR A 121 -1.15 -13.43 10.46
C THR A 121 -2.09 -12.98 9.36
N ARG A 122 -2.80 -13.90 8.70
CA ARG A 122 -3.81 -13.56 7.68
C ARG A 122 -4.91 -12.66 8.23
N LYS A 123 -5.46 -12.96 9.40
CA LYS A 123 -6.50 -12.12 10.03
C LYS A 123 -6.02 -10.68 10.26
N VAL A 124 -4.80 -10.53 10.78
CA VAL A 124 -4.19 -9.21 11.03
C VAL A 124 -3.95 -8.46 9.73
N THR A 125 -3.31 -9.09 8.74
CA THR A 125 -2.98 -8.44 7.46
C THR A 125 -4.22 -8.13 6.62
N GLN A 126 -5.23 -8.98 6.65
CA GLN A 126 -6.52 -8.72 6.03
C GLN A 126 -7.23 -7.53 6.68
N GLY A 127 -7.34 -7.50 8.00
CA GLY A 127 -7.97 -6.40 8.73
C GLY A 127 -7.28 -5.06 8.49
N GLY A 128 -5.94 -5.04 8.43
CA GLY A 128 -5.19 -3.84 8.07
C GLY A 128 -5.43 -3.38 6.64
N SER A 129 -5.55 -4.30 5.69
CA SER A 129 -5.88 -3.98 4.30
C SER A 129 -7.27 -3.34 4.16
N GLU A 130 -8.25 -3.83 4.90
CA GLU A 130 -9.60 -3.25 4.92
C GLU A 130 -9.62 -1.87 5.58
N SER A 131 -8.87 -1.69 6.68
CA SER A 131 -8.74 -0.40 7.36
C SER A 131 -8.07 0.64 6.47
N SER A 132 -7.01 0.27 5.74
CA SER A 132 -6.32 1.18 4.79
C SER A 132 -7.25 1.63 3.67
N LYS A 133 -8.08 0.76 3.13
CA LYS A 133 -9.08 1.13 2.11
C LYS A 133 -10.12 2.12 2.65
N LYS A 134 -10.54 1.96 3.91
CA LYS A 134 -11.47 2.91 4.57
C LYS A 134 -10.80 4.26 4.81
N MET A 135 -9.52 4.29 5.18
CA MET A 135 -8.75 5.53 5.34
C MET A 135 -8.60 6.29 4.02
N ASP A 136 -8.35 5.63 2.90
CA ASP A 136 -8.28 6.28 1.59
C ASP A 136 -9.61 6.94 1.17
N ILE A 137 -10.72 6.38 1.62
CA ILE A 137 -12.05 6.96 1.39
C ILE A 137 -12.31 8.14 2.32
N ALA A 138 -11.83 8.09 3.57
CA ALA A 138 -12.01 9.15 4.56
C ALA A 138 -11.08 10.35 4.34
N ASN A 139 -9.90 10.13 3.75
CA ASN A 139 -8.91 11.18 3.46
C ASN A 139 -9.14 11.87 2.08
N LYS A 140 -10.36 12.10 1.70
CA LYS A 140 -10.66 13.22 0.79
C LYS A 140 -10.48 14.50 1.60
N VAL A 141 -9.24 14.93 1.73
CA VAL A 141 -8.93 16.23 2.30
C VAL A 141 -9.47 17.28 1.35
N ASP A 142 -10.44 18.03 1.81
CA ASP A 142 -10.96 19.20 1.12
C ASP A 142 -9.88 20.30 1.24
N TYR A 143 -9.12 20.50 0.19
CA TYR A 143 -8.19 21.62 0.06
C TYR A 143 -8.93 22.85 -0.46
N SER A 144 -9.94 23.32 0.28
CA SER A 144 -10.47 24.68 0.06
C SER A 144 -9.40 25.70 0.45
N GLU A 145 -9.36 26.84 -0.27
CA GLU A 145 -8.32 27.87 -0.24
C GLU A 145 -8.06 28.55 1.12
N ASP A 146 -8.76 28.17 2.17
CA ASP A 146 -8.63 28.72 3.51
C ASP A 146 -7.74 27.86 4.41
N GLY A 147 -6.43 27.99 4.22
CA GLY A 147 -5.43 27.73 5.24
C GLY A 147 -5.42 26.32 5.84
N ILE A 148 -4.25 25.80 5.97
CA ILE A 148 -3.93 24.63 6.79
C ILE A 148 -4.59 24.80 8.17
N LYS A 149 -5.77 24.23 8.34
CA LYS A 149 -6.34 24.02 9.67
C LYS A 149 -5.82 22.70 10.18
N ASP A 150 -5.27 22.76 11.38
CA ASP A 150 -4.73 21.63 12.14
C ASP A 150 -5.57 20.38 11.98
N ALA A 151 -4.90 19.24 11.79
CA ALA A 151 -5.51 17.93 11.69
C ALA A 151 -6.43 17.71 12.90
N VAL A 152 -7.72 17.72 12.68
CA VAL A 152 -8.70 17.35 13.69
C VAL A 152 -8.53 15.85 13.91
N VAL A 153 -8.01 15.48 15.06
CA VAL A 153 -8.04 14.11 15.55
C VAL A 153 -9.50 13.74 15.75
N VAL A 154 -10.07 13.00 14.81
CA VAL A 154 -11.40 12.42 14.98
C VAL A 154 -11.27 11.28 15.98
N GLU A 155 -11.64 11.55 17.22
CA GLU A 155 -11.88 10.48 18.20
C GLU A 155 -12.91 9.52 17.63
N THR A 156 -12.49 8.29 17.37
CA THR A 156 -13.39 7.20 16.98
C THR A 156 -14.31 6.90 18.17
N LYS A 157 -15.52 7.43 18.14
CA LYS A 157 -16.60 6.96 19.01
C LYS A 157 -16.78 5.46 18.75
N LYS A 158 -16.54 4.70 19.79
CA LYS A 158 -16.85 3.29 19.91
C LYS A 158 -18.31 3.10 19.53
N SER A 159 -18.59 2.61 18.34
CA SER A 159 -19.96 2.21 17.97
C SER A 159 -20.25 0.90 18.67
N GLU A 160 -21.26 0.96 19.54
CA GLU A 160 -21.88 -0.18 20.21
C GLU A 160 -22.32 -1.22 19.17
N ALA A 161 -22.13 -2.48 19.55
CA ALA A 161 -22.53 -3.65 18.81
C ALA A 161 -24.04 -3.62 18.56
N VAL A 162 -24.44 -3.59 17.31
CA VAL A 162 -25.76 -4.05 16.90
C VAL A 162 -25.60 -5.48 16.41
N SER A 163 -25.98 -6.40 17.26
CA SER A 163 -26.28 -7.78 16.92
C SER A 163 -27.46 -7.81 15.96
N LYS A 164 -27.25 -8.33 14.77
CA LYS A 164 -28.31 -9.06 14.04
C LYS A 164 -27.66 -10.06 13.10
N ASP A 165 -27.91 -11.30 13.51
CA ASP A 165 -28.09 -12.51 12.71
C ASP A 165 -28.08 -12.33 11.20
N SER A 166 -27.19 -13.08 10.52
CA SER A 166 -27.66 -14.18 9.69
C SER A 166 -26.51 -14.76 8.87
N ASP A 167 -26.33 -16.04 9.06
CA ASP A 167 -25.95 -16.98 8.00
C ASP A 167 -24.63 -16.76 7.24
N PHE A 168 -23.52 -16.78 7.99
CA PHE A 168 -22.24 -17.25 7.46
C PHE A 168 -21.63 -18.32 8.38
N GLU A 169 -22.43 -19.36 8.63
CA GLU A 169 -21.86 -20.65 9.00
C GLU A 169 -21.18 -21.25 7.77
N ASN A 170 -19.95 -21.69 7.98
CA ASN A 170 -19.17 -22.53 7.06
C ASN A 170 -18.68 -21.88 5.75
N GLY A 171 -18.02 -20.72 5.85
CA GLY A 171 -17.10 -20.29 4.83
C GLY A 171 -15.68 -20.75 5.16
N THR A 172 -15.37 -22.02 5.02
CA THR A 172 -14.00 -22.47 4.84
C THR A 172 -13.50 -21.78 3.57
N VAL A 173 -12.73 -20.72 3.72
CA VAL A 173 -12.04 -20.11 2.58
C VAL A 173 -11.06 -21.16 2.08
N PRO A 174 -11.24 -21.71 0.88
CA PRO A 174 -10.28 -22.66 0.35
C PRO A 174 -9.04 -21.89 -0.04
N PHE A 175 -8.02 -22.03 0.73
CA PHE A 175 -6.66 -21.81 0.32
C PHE A 175 -6.07 -23.15 -0.07
#